data_4e13d97613a1a92aeb3a1af1cf0bcffc
#
_entry.id   4e13d97613a1a92aeb3a1af1cf0bcffc
#
_cell.length_a   1.000
_cell.length_b   1.000
_cell.length_c   1.000
_cell.angle_alpha   90.00
_cell.angle_beta   90.00
_cell.angle_gamma   90.00
#
_symmetry.space_group_name_H-M   'P 1'
#
loop_
_entity.id
_entity.type
_entity.pdbx_description
1 polymer ?
#
loop_
_entity_poly.entity_id
_entity_poly.type
_entity_poly.pdbx_seq_one_letter_code
_entity_poly.pdbx_strand_id
1 'polypeptide(L)'
;EIPEEQTRSKTNPENGVTGAYIMEGTVYGSGPHTVLPGDTLYFAASLSAHREGEPSIRLQPETEKAKRMDFLKQLADNLILETPDPVINRMFAFSKIRTCESIYETKGGPMHGPGGESYYAAIWANDQAEYINPYFPFTGYAYGNASALNSFRHFARFMNDEWKPIPSSIIAEGL
;
A
#
# COMPACT_ATOMS: atom_id res chain seq x y z
N GLU A 1 5.64 29.82 9.44
CA GLU A 1 5.37 29.56 8.01
C GLU A 1 6.31 28.45 7.56
N ILE A 2 5.75 27.33 7.12
CA ILE A 2 6.50 26.28 6.46
C ILE A 2 6.58 26.68 4.98
N PRO A 3 7.75 26.66 4.36
CA PRO A 3 7.87 26.99 2.93
C PRO A 3 6.92 26.12 2.11
N GLU A 4 6.15 26.75 1.24
CA GLU A 4 5.12 26.07 0.43
C GLU A 4 5.69 24.99 -0.52
N GLU A 5 6.98 25.01 -0.77
CA GLU A 5 7.62 24.07 -1.68
C GLU A 5 9.07 23.77 -1.25
N GLN A 6 9.40 22.52 -1.06
CA GLN A 6 10.78 22.08 -0.91
C GLN A 6 11.10 21.09 -2.04
N THR A 7 11.86 21.57 -3.01
CA THR A 7 12.43 20.70 -4.05
C THR A 7 13.73 20.10 -3.55
N ARG A 8 13.81 18.77 -3.46
CA ARG A 8 15.05 18.05 -3.19
C ARG A 8 15.46 17.27 -4.43
N SER A 9 16.62 17.60 -4.97
CA SER A 9 17.28 16.79 -5.97
C SER A 9 18.18 15.76 -5.26
N LYS A 10 18.00 14.49 -5.58
CA LYS A 10 18.88 13.41 -5.12
C LYS A 10 19.51 12.74 -6.32
N THR A 11 20.82 12.86 -6.44
CA THR A 11 21.61 12.14 -7.43
C THR A 11 22.02 10.80 -6.82
N ASN A 12 21.70 9.70 -7.47
CA ASN A 12 22.25 8.41 -7.11
C ASN A 12 23.55 8.21 -7.92
N PRO A 13 24.72 8.23 -7.28
CA PRO A 13 26.00 8.17 -7.97
C PRO A 13 26.29 6.79 -8.59
N GLU A 14 25.60 5.73 -8.17
CA GLU A 14 25.86 4.37 -8.65
C GLU A 14 25.23 4.06 -10.01
N ASN A 15 24.12 4.69 -10.36
CA ASN A 15 23.42 4.44 -11.63
C ASN A 15 23.14 5.68 -12.46
N GLY A 16 23.65 6.84 -12.06
CA GLY A 16 23.53 8.08 -12.83
C GLY A 16 22.09 8.63 -12.97
N VAL A 17 21.13 8.09 -12.23
CA VAL A 17 19.75 8.56 -12.25
C VAL A 17 19.60 9.77 -11.35
N THR A 18 19.32 10.92 -11.93
CA THR A 18 18.94 12.13 -11.20
C THR A 18 17.41 12.21 -11.18
N GLY A 19 16.83 12.10 -9.99
CA GLY A 19 15.40 12.32 -9.77
C GLY A 19 15.17 13.61 -9.01
N ALA A 20 14.32 14.48 -9.51
CA ALA A 20 13.77 15.58 -8.74
C ALA A 20 12.46 15.13 -8.08
N TYR A 21 12.33 15.34 -6.78
CA TYR A 21 11.11 15.06 -6.03
C TYR A 21 10.55 16.37 -5.53
N ILE A 22 9.29 16.62 -5.82
CA ILE A 22 8.54 17.75 -5.29
C ILE A 22 7.74 17.23 -4.11
N MET A 23 7.95 17.82 -2.93
CA MET A 23 7.17 17.53 -1.74
C MET A 23 6.31 18.77 -1.44
N GLU A 24 5.02 18.63 -1.62
CA GLU A 24 4.04 19.63 -1.20
C GLU A 24 3.40 19.18 0.11
N GLY A 25 3.41 20.05 1.11
CA GLY A 25 2.69 19.86 2.36
C GLY A 25 1.68 20.97 2.55
N THR A 26 0.42 20.61 2.72
CA THR A 26 -0.63 21.57 3.08
C THR A 26 -1.09 21.27 4.49
N VAL A 27 -0.82 22.19 5.41
CA VAL A 27 -1.33 22.13 6.77
C VAL A 27 -2.54 23.06 6.85
N TYR A 28 -3.71 22.48 7.10
CA TYR A 28 -4.92 23.26 7.34
C TYR A 28 -5.01 23.62 8.81
N GLY A 29 -4.79 24.88 9.13
CA GLY A 29 -4.91 25.41 10.47
C GLY A 29 -4.62 26.90 10.47
N SER A 30 -5.60 27.70 10.84
CA SER A 30 -5.50 29.17 10.85
C SER A 30 -5.41 29.68 12.29
N GLY A 31 -4.25 29.55 12.91
CA GLY A 31 -4.00 30.19 14.23
C GLY A 31 -4.58 29.45 15.44
N PRO A 32 -4.60 30.06 16.60
CA PRO A 32 -5.05 29.41 17.82
C PRO A 32 -6.56 29.14 17.78
N HIS A 33 -6.95 27.93 18.14
CA HIS A 33 -8.34 27.53 18.28
C HIS A 33 -8.68 27.32 19.75
N THR A 34 -9.79 27.91 20.19
CA THR A 34 -10.33 27.64 21.51
C THR A 34 -11.26 26.43 21.44
N VAL A 35 -10.93 25.38 22.19
CA VAL A 35 -11.75 24.18 22.31
C VAL A 35 -12.44 24.21 23.68
N LEU A 36 -13.77 24.21 23.68
CA LEU A 36 -14.54 24.15 24.90
C LEU A 36 -14.72 22.71 25.40
N PRO A 37 -15.02 22.49 26.69
CA PRO A 37 -15.32 21.16 27.19
C PRO A 37 -16.46 20.50 26.42
N GLY A 38 -16.19 19.33 25.83
CA GLY A 38 -17.14 18.59 24.98
C GLY A 38 -16.97 18.81 23.47
N ASP A 39 -16.18 19.79 23.06
CA ASP A 39 -15.86 20.01 21.64
C ASP A 39 -14.80 19.04 21.15
N THR A 40 -14.84 18.74 19.86
CA THR A 40 -13.81 17.95 19.17
C THR A 40 -13.21 18.77 18.03
N LEU A 41 -11.89 18.91 18.03
CA LEU A 41 -11.16 19.57 16.96
C LEU A 41 -10.51 18.53 16.07
N TYR A 42 -10.76 18.62 14.77
CA TYR A 42 -10.18 17.73 13.76
C TYR A 42 -9.05 18.42 13.02
N PHE A 43 -7.92 17.74 12.89
CA PHE A 43 -6.82 18.15 12.06
C PHE A 43 -6.62 17.14 10.95
N ALA A 44 -6.30 17.63 9.76
CA ALA A 44 -5.94 16.79 8.64
C ALA A 44 -4.66 17.32 7.97
N ALA A 45 -3.77 16.42 7.59
CA ALA A 45 -2.60 16.75 6.80
C ALA A 45 -2.57 15.82 5.59
N SER A 46 -2.30 16.39 4.41
CA SER A 46 -2.09 15.63 3.18
C SER A 46 -0.61 15.72 2.80
N LEU A 47 -0.02 14.54 2.55
CA LEU A 47 1.34 14.42 2.05
C LEU A 47 1.27 13.84 0.65
N SER A 48 1.93 14.48 -0.32
CA SER A 48 2.01 14.02 -1.70
C SER A 48 3.46 13.97 -2.13
N ALA A 49 3.84 12.90 -2.82
CA ALA A 49 5.12 12.77 -3.49
C ALA A 49 4.85 12.43 -4.96
N HIS A 50 5.42 13.20 -5.88
CA HIS A 50 5.25 13.02 -7.31
C HIS A 50 6.52 13.43 -8.06
N ARG A 51 6.67 12.96 -9.28
CA ARG A 51 7.80 13.36 -10.13
C ARG A 51 7.54 14.74 -10.72
N GLU A 52 8.61 15.41 -11.13
CA GLU A 52 8.50 16.68 -11.83
C GLU A 52 7.60 16.54 -13.09
N GLY A 53 6.62 17.42 -13.23
CA GLY A 53 5.64 17.37 -14.31
C GLY A 53 4.43 16.47 -14.08
N GLU A 54 4.42 15.68 -13.02
CA GLU A 54 3.22 14.93 -12.60
C GLU A 54 2.33 15.80 -11.70
N PRO A 55 1.00 15.69 -11.82
CA PRO A 55 0.09 16.44 -10.96
C PRO A 55 0.19 15.96 -9.51
N SER A 56 0.15 16.89 -8.56
CA SER A 56 0.03 16.53 -7.15
C SER A 56 -1.33 15.87 -6.87
N ILE A 57 -1.32 14.84 -6.04
CA ILE A 57 -2.54 14.18 -5.59
C ILE A 57 -3.08 14.95 -4.38
N ARG A 58 -4.24 15.56 -4.55
CA ARG A 58 -4.96 16.21 -3.44
C ARG A 58 -6.03 15.26 -2.90
N LEU A 59 -5.85 14.84 -1.68
CA LEU A 59 -6.81 13.99 -0.98
C LEU A 59 -7.80 14.84 -0.19
N GLN A 60 -9.05 14.36 -0.13
CA GLN A 60 -10.09 14.95 0.71
C GLN A 60 -10.20 14.13 1.99
N PRO A 61 -9.84 14.67 3.17
CA PRO A 61 -9.71 13.88 4.41
C PRO A 61 -10.97 13.10 4.78
N GLU A 62 -12.15 13.69 4.62
CA GLU A 62 -13.42 13.03 4.92
C GLU A 62 -13.69 11.85 4.00
N THR A 63 -13.40 12.02 2.71
CA THR A 63 -13.55 10.96 1.71
C THR A 63 -12.59 9.81 2.00
N GLU A 64 -11.34 10.13 2.30
CA GLU A 64 -10.35 9.09 2.60
C GLU A 64 -10.66 8.37 3.93
N LYS A 65 -11.15 9.09 4.93
CA LYS A 65 -11.65 8.51 6.17
C LYS A 65 -12.82 7.54 5.90
N ALA A 66 -13.79 7.94 5.08
CA ALA A 66 -14.92 7.08 4.73
C ALA A 66 -14.46 5.82 4.03
N LYS A 67 -13.61 5.93 3.00
CA LYS A 67 -13.00 4.77 2.31
C LYS A 67 -12.29 3.84 3.27
N ARG A 68 -11.52 4.42 4.20
CA ARG A 68 -10.81 3.65 5.23
C ARG A 68 -11.76 2.88 6.15
N MET A 69 -12.83 3.51 6.58
CA MET A 69 -13.81 2.86 7.45
C MET A 69 -14.57 1.74 6.73
N ASP A 70 -14.93 1.95 5.47
CA ASP A 70 -15.57 0.92 4.65
C ASP A 70 -14.64 -0.28 4.42
N PHE A 71 -13.38 -0.03 4.12
CA PHE A 71 -12.37 -1.07 4.00
C PHE A 71 -12.22 -1.89 5.29
N LEU A 72 -12.10 -1.23 6.44
CA LEU A 72 -11.97 -1.91 7.74
C LEU A 72 -13.20 -2.74 8.07
N LYS A 73 -14.40 -2.21 7.79
CA LYS A 73 -15.65 -2.93 7.98
C LYS A 73 -15.72 -4.17 7.10
N GLN A 74 -15.42 -4.04 5.82
CA GLN A 74 -15.41 -5.16 4.87
C GLN A 74 -14.51 -6.30 5.35
N LEU A 75 -13.33 -5.98 5.90
CA LEU A 75 -12.43 -7.01 6.42
C LEU A 75 -12.89 -7.57 7.76
N ALA A 76 -13.50 -6.75 8.62
CA ALA A 76 -13.99 -7.21 9.91
C ALA A 76 -15.06 -8.30 9.80
N ASP A 77 -15.94 -8.16 8.80
CA ASP A 77 -17.09 -9.04 8.61
C ASP A 77 -16.73 -10.43 8.03
N ASN A 78 -15.50 -10.60 7.53
CA ASN A 78 -15.03 -11.83 6.90
C ASN A 78 -13.89 -12.48 7.68
N LEU A 79 -13.83 -13.82 7.67
CA LEU A 79 -12.78 -14.62 8.29
C LEU A 79 -12.50 -14.20 9.73
N ILE A 80 -13.44 -14.50 10.61
CA ILE A 80 -13.35 -14.20 12.04
C ILE A 80 -12.67 -15.36 12.76
N LEU A 81 -11.67 -15.04 13.60
CA LEU A 81 -11.04 -15.99 14.50
C LEU A 81 -11.50 -15.70 15.94
N GLU A 82 -12.09 -16.69 16.57
CA GLU A 82 -12.50 -16.64 17.97
C GLU A 82 -11.77 -17.72 18.77
N THR A 83 -10.91 -17.31 19.68
CA THR A 83 -10.18 -18.17 20.60
C THR A 83 -10.36 -17.66 22.03
N PRO A 84 -10.05 -18.46 23.06
CA PRO A 84 -10.03 -17.98 24.43
C PRO A 84 -9.00 -16.87 24.69
N ASP A 85 -8.00 -16.71 23.81
CA ASP A 85 -6.98 -15.68 23.96
C ASP A 85 -7.33 -14.44 23.09
N PRO A 86 -7.70 -13.31 23.74
CA PRO A 86 -8.05 -12.08 23.02
C PRO A 86 -6.86 -11.43 22.30
N VAL A 87 -5.62 -11.77 22.66
CA VAL A 87 -4.42 -11.26 21.98
C VAL A 87 -4.32 -11.91 20.60
N ILE A 88 -4.49 -13.24 20.51
CA ILE A 88 -4.49 -13.97 19.25
C ILE A 88 -5.59 -13.45 18.32
N ASN A 89 -6.81 -13.26 18.86
CA ASN A 89 -7.94 -12.75 18.08
C ASN A 89 -7.64 -11.36 17.47
N ARG A 90 -7.06 -10.46 18.27
CA ARG A 90 -6.67 -9.12 17.80
C ARG A 90 -5.52 -9.15 16.79
N MET A 91 -4.50 -9.98 17.05
CA MET A 91 -3.39 -10.15 16.10
C MET A 91 -3.89 -10.64 14.75
N PHE A 92 -4.79 -11.62 14.73
CA PHE A 92 -5.37 -12.14 13.51
C PHE A 92 -6.16 -11.07 12.75
N ALA A 93 -7.04 -10.35 13.45
CA ALA A 93 -7.80 -9.23 12.84
C ALA A 93 -6.89 -8.14 12.26
N PHE A 94 -5.82 -7.78 12.99
CA PHE A 94 -4.84 -6.81 12.52
C PHE A 94 -4.04 -7.32 11.32
N SER A 95 -3.66 -8.59 11.32
CA SER A 95 -2.92 -9.20 10.20
C SER A 95 -3.73 -9.19 8.90
N LYS A 96 -5.04 -9.40 8.95
CA LYS A 96 -5.92 -9.25 7.78
C LYS A 96 -5.81 -7.85 7.16
N ILE A 97 -5.86 -6.83 8.00
CA ILE A 97 -5.76 -5.43 7.57
C ILE A 97 -4.40 -5.19 6.91
N ARG A 98 -3.32 -5.56 7.59
CA ARG A 98 -1.95 -5.35 7.09
C ARG A 98 -1.69 -6.06 5.77
N THR A 99 -2.16 -7.28 5.63
CA THR A 99 -2.06 -8.05 4.39
C THR A 99 -2.78 -7.35 3.23
N CYS A 100 -4.01 -6.91 3.46
CA CYS A 100 -4.79 -6.26 2.41
C CYS A 100 -4.31 -4.83 2.07
N GLU A 101 -3.63 -4.15 2.98
CA GLU A 101 -3.03 -2.82 2.75
C GLU A 101 -1.75 -2.86 1.90
N SER A 102 -1.09 -4.01 1.81
CA SER A 102 0.18 -4.16 1.11
C SER A 102 0.02 -4.41 -0.39
N ILE A 103 -1.13 -4.09 -0.96
CA ILE A 103 -1.38 -4.18 -2.40
C ILE A 103 -1.12 -2.82 -3.03
N TYR A 104 -0.22 -2.79 -4.00
CA TYR A 104 0.17 -1.59 -4.74
C TYR A 104 -0.41 -1.59 -6.14
N GLU A 105 -0.88 -0.43 -6.59
CA GLU A 105 -1.16 -0.19 -8.01
C GLU A 105 0.15 -0.02 -8.76
N THR A 106 0.38 -0.88 -9.73
CA THR A 106 1.60 -0.85 -10.55
C THR A 106 1.26 -0.80 -12.04
N LYS A 107 2.26 -0.55 -12.87
CA LYS A 107 2.10 -0.64 -14.34
C LYS A 107 1.66 -2.03 -14.81
N GLY A 108 1.96 -3.06 -14.04
CA GLY A 108 1.57 -4.45 -14.29
C GLY A 108 0.25 -4.86 -13.63
N GLY A 109 -0.52 -3.91 -13.09
CA GLY A 109 -1.74 -4.16 -12.32
C GLY A 109 -1.48 -4.28 -10.81
N PRO A 110 -2.49 -4.67 -10.03
CA PRO A 110 -2.36 -4.76 -8.59
C PRO A 110 -1.37 -5.86 -8.18
N MET A 111 -0.42 -5.51 -7.32
CA MET A 111 0.61 -6.42 -6.82
C MET A 111 0.72 -6.30 -5.30
N HIS A 112 0.70 -7.44 -4.62
CA HIS A 112 1.00 -7.48 -3.18
C HIS A 112 2.52 -7.48 -2.99
N GLY A 113 3.05 -6.39 -2.43
CA GLY A 113 4.46 -6.29 -2.06
C GLY A 113 4.65 -6.66 -0.59
N PRO A 114 5.42 -7.70 -0.26
CA PRO A 114 5.65 -8.10 1.13
C PRO A 114 6.50 -7.07 1.88
N GLY A 115 7.19 -6.19 1.15
CA GLY A 115 8.17 -5.26 1.69
C GLY A 115 9.52 -5.93 1.93
N GLY A 116 10.46 -5.15 2.37
CA GLY A 116 11.79 -5.61 2.74
C GLY A 116 12.87 -5.34 1.70
N GLU A 117 14.06 -5.07 2.20
CA GLU A 117 15.29 -4.80 1.44
C GLU A 117 15.14 -3.71 0.37
N SER A 118 15.74 -3.96 -0.81
CA SER A 118 15.78 -2.98 -1.91
C SER A 118 14.62 -3.10 -2.90
N TYR A 119 13.78 -4.11 -2.80
CA TYR A 119 12.76 -4.46 -3.80
C TYR A 119 11.34 -4.31 -3.27
N TYR A 120 11.00 -3.14 -2.76
CA TYR A 120 9.67 -2.87 -2.18
C TYR A 120 8.52 -3.00 -3.17
N ALA A 121 8.73 -2.66 -4.43
CA ALA A 121 7.73 -2.74 -5.49
C ALA A 121 7.88 -4.02 -6.32
N ALA A 122 7.99 -5.15 -5.68
CA ALA A 122 8.13 -6.46 -6.31
C ALA A 122 7.14 -7.47 -5.74
N ILE A 123 6.81 -8.49 -6.55
CA ILE A 123 6.17 -9.71 -6.07
C ILE A 123 7.23 -10.81 -5.97
N TRP A 124 7.17 -11.58 -4.89
CA TRP A 124 8.08 -12.70 -4.63
C TRP A 124 7.32 -14.01 -4.78
N ALA A 125 7.91 -14.97 -5.50
CA ALA A 125 7.23 -16.22 -5.84
C ALA A 125 6.74 -16.97 -4.60
N ASN A 126 7.61 -17.12 -3.60
CA ASN A 126 7.25 -17.82 -2.36
C ASN A 126 6.16 -17.09 -1.58
N ASP A 127 6.32 -15.78 -1.39
CA ASP A 127 5.33 -14.97 -0.66
C ASP A 127 3.95 -15.04 -1.33
N GLN A 128 3.93 -14.97 -2.66
CA GLN A 128 2.68 -15.09 -3.41
C GLN A 128 2.09 -16.50 -3.30
N ALA A 129 2.88 -17.54 -3.51
CA ALA A 129 2.38 -18.91 -3.60
C ALA A 129 2.02 -19.51 -2.24
N GLU A 130 2.81 -19.24 -1.20
CA GLU A 130 2.70 -19.89 0.10
C GLU A 130 1.79 -19.15 1.07
N TYR A 131 1.77 -17.81 1.02
CA TYR A 131 1.08 -17.01 2.03
C TYR A 131 -0.10 -16.23 1.46
N ILE A 132 0.15 -15.39 0.47
CA ILE A 132 -0.77 -14.32 0.10
C ILE A 132 -1.89 -14.79 -0.81
N ASN A 133 -1.55 -15.46 -1.92
CA ASN A 133 -2.56 -15.88 -2.88
C ASN A 133 -3.54 -16.91 -2.32
N PRO A 134 -3.12 -17.90 -1.51
CA PRO A 134 -4.05 -18.79 -0.84
C PRO A 134 -4.92 -18.11 0.22
N TYR A 135 -4.44 -17.01 0.81
CA TYR A 135 -5.12 -16.31 1.90
C TYR A 135 -6.23 -15.36 1.42
N PHE A 136 -6.03 -14.62 0.35
CA PHE A 136 -6.98 -13.62 -0.13
C PHE A 136 -8.40 -14.12 -0.36
N PRO A 137 -8.65 -15.33 -0.90
CA PRO A 137 -10.00 -15.84 -1.06
C PRO A 137 -10.81 -15.90 0.24
N PHE A 138 -10.14 -16.13 1.37
CA PHE A 138 -10.81 -16.19 2.67
C PHE A 138 -11.13 -14.82 3.26
N THR A 139 -10.43 -13.78 2.83
CA THR A 139 -10.66 -12.42 3.35
C THR A 139 -11.91 -11.76 2.79
N GLY A 140 -12.46 -12.29 1.70
CA GLY A 140 -13.58 -11.67 0.97
C GLY A 140 -13.23 -10.34 0.29
N TYR A 141 -11.95 -9.98 0.23
CA TYR A 141 -11.48 -8.73 -0.36
C TYR A 141 -11.21 -8.89 -1.85
N ALA A 142 -12.13 -8.36 -2.67
CA ALA A 142 -12.09 -8.52 -4.13
C ALA A 142 -10.77 -8.04 -4.76
N TYR A 143 -10.20 -6.94 -4.25
CA TYR A 143 -8.95 -6.40 -4.74
C TYR A 143 -7.75 -7.31 -4.39
N GLY A 144 -7.78 -7.98 -3.25
CA GLY A 144 -6.82 -9.02 -2.90
C GLY A 144 -6.86 -10.19 -3.87
N ASN A 145 -8.05 -10.66 -4.23
CA ASN A 145 -8.23 -11.72 -5.24
C ASN A 145 -7.72 -11.29 -6.61
N ALA A 146 -7.95 -10.03 -7.00
CA ALA A 146 -7.42 -9.49 -8.25
C ALA A 146 -5.89 -9.45 -8.25
N SER A 147 -5.26 -9.06 -7.15
CA SER A 147 -3.81 -9.08 -6.96
C SER A 147 -3.25 -10.51 -7.06
N ALA A 148 -3.88 -11.48 -6.40
CA ALA A 148 -3.49 -12.88 -6.47
C ALA A 148 -3.54 -13.41 -7.91
N LEU A 149 -4.64 -13.18 -8.61
CA LEU A 149 -4.78 -13.59 -10.01
C LEU A 149 -3.74 -12.92 -10.91
N ASN A 150 -3.46 -11.64 -10.67
CA ASN A 150 -2.45 -10.89 -11.42
C ASN A 150 -1.05 -11.48 -11.19
N SER A 151 -0.69 -11.81 -9.95
CA SER A 151 0.61 -12.42 -9.66
C SER A 151 0.79 -13.77 -10.35
N PHE A 152 -0.22 -14.63 -10.33
CA PHE A 152 -0.18 -15.90 -11.08
C PHE A 152 0.05 -15.69 -12.58
N ARG A 153 -0.61 -14.69 -13.18
CA ARG A 153 -0.42 -14.35 -14.59
C ARG A 153 1.00 -13.88 -14.89
N HIS A 154 1.59 -13.12 -13.99
CA HIS A 154 2.96 -12.64 -14.14
C HIS A 154 3.97 -13.77 -14.08
N PHE A 155 3.86 -14.66 -13.11
CA PHE A 155 4.77 -15.82 -13.00
C PHE A 155 4.53 -16.86 -14.12
N ALA A 156 3.29 -17.05 -14.55
CA ALA A 156 2.96 -17.99 -15.63
C ALA A 156 3.67 -17.67 -16.96
N ARG A 157 4.03 -16.40 -17.20
CA ARG A 157 4.80 -16.02 -18.40
C ARG A 157 6.19 -16.64 -18.47
N PHE A 158 6.73 -17.09 -17.35
CA PHE A 158 8.04 -17.71 -17.26
C PHE A 158 7.98 -19.26 -17.26
N MET A 159 6.78 -19.83 -17.27
CA MET A 159 6.63 -21.29 -17.37
C MET A 159 7.15 -21.76 -18.73
N ASN A 160 7.78 -22.94 -18.74
CA ASN A 160 8.36 -23.53 -19.93
C ASN A 160 8.28 -25.06 -19.86
N ASP A 161 8.31 -25.71 -21.03
CA ASP A 161 8.19 -27.16 -21.14
C ASP A 161 9.46 -27.90 -20.65
N GLU A 162 10.57 -27.19 -20.48
CA GLU A 162 11.84 -27.75 -20.02
C GLU A 162 11.96 -27.77 -18.49
N TRP A 163 10.92 -27.33 -17.77
CA TRP A 163 10.89 -27.26 -16.30
C TRP A 163 12.03 -26.45 -15.70
N LYS A 164 12.50 -25.45 -16.43
CA LYS A 164 13.49 -24.50 -15.90
C LYS A 164 12.89 -23.67 -14.77
N PRO A 165 13.71 -23.28 -13.78
CA PRO A 165 13.25 -22.41 -12.71
C PRO A 165 12.64 -21.11 -13.22
N ILE A 166 11.56 -20.67 -12.60
CA ILE A 166 11.00 -19.33 -12.80
C ILE A 166 11.76 -18.33 -11.94
N PRO A 167 11.70 -17.01 -12.24
CA PRO A 167 12.33 -16.00 -11.40
C PRO A 167 11.75 -16.02 -9.99
N SER A 168 12.59 -15.76 -8.99
CA SER A 168 12.18 -15.66 -7.59
C SER A 168 11.34 -14.40 -7.31
N SER A 169 11.55 -13.36 -8.12
CA SER A 169 10.83 -12.08 -7.97
C SER A 169 10.60 -11.40 -9.31
N ILE A 170 9.55 -10.59 -9.37
CA ILE A 170 9.22 -9.74 -10.52
C ILE A 170 9.08 -8.32 -10.01
N ILE A 171 9.93 -7.41 -10.50
CA ILE A 171 9.91 -6.01 -10.14
C ILE A 171 8.82 -5.32 -10.94
N ALA A 172 7.91 -4.63 -10.26
CA ALA A 172 6.75 -3.98 -10.87
C ALA A 172 7.11 -2.93 -11.93
N GLU A 173 8.19 -2.19 -11.71
CA GLU A 173 8.65 -1.15 -12.63
C GLU A 173 9.35 -1.69 -13.88
N GLY A 174 9.80 -2.93 -13.86
CA GLY A 174 10.46 -3.61 -14.97
C GLY A 174 9.52 -4.33 -15.94
N LEU A 175 8.24 -4.16 -15.76
CA LEU A 175 7.20 -4.79 -16.58
C LEU A 175 6.86 -3.98 -17.83
#